data_dce26072f8ad38de523a6dbacb875b4f
#
_entry.id   dce26072f8ad38de523a6dbacb875b4f
#
_cell.length_a   1.000
_cell.length_b   1.000
_cell.length_c   1.000
_cell.angle_alpha   90.00
_cell.angle_beta   90.00
_cell.angle_gamma   90.00
#
_symmetry.space_group_name_H-M   'P 1'
#
loop_
_entity.id
_entity.type
_entity.pdbx_description
1 polymer ?
#
loop_
_entity_poly.entity_id
_entity_poly.type
_entity_poly.pdbx_seq_one_letter_code
_entity_poly.pdbx_strand_id
1 'polypeptide(L)'
;NNMVTLLIGKKGTGKTKKLIALANEAVAASAGNVVVIEKGAKLTYDVTHKARLIDTEQYLIEGYDMLFGFISGICAGNYDVTDILVDSTFKICPTGVDGVETFTKKLQELSEASSTNIVLLISAEESELPESINAVCQKV
;
A
#
# COMPACT_ATOMS: atom_id res chain seq x y z
N ASN A 1 10.33 12.98 -7.09
CA ASN A 1 9.29 12.72 -6.09
C ASN A 1 9.08 11.23 -5.93
N ASN A 2 9.37 10.71 -4.75
CA ASN A 2 9.03 9.33 -4.41
C ASN A 2 7.54 9.25 -4.16
N MET A 3 6.82 8.68 -5.13
CA MET A 3 5.39 8.47 -4.97
C MET A 3 5.07 7.10 -4.36
N VAL A 4 6.07 6.24 -4.17
CA VAL A 4 5.94 4.96 -3.47
C VAL A 4 6.72 5.00 -2.18
N THR A 5 6.09 4.59 -1.08
CA THR A 5 6.71 4.50 0.24
C THR A 5 6.43 3.14 0.85
N LEU A 6 7.45 2.47 1.35
CA LEU A 6 7.32 1.25 2.13
C LEU A 6 7.51 1.59 3.61
N LEU A 7 6.44 1.47 4.39
CA LEU A 7 6.51 1.62 5.85
C LEU A 7 6.98 0.29 6.41
N ILE A 8 8.19 0.25 6.96
CA ILE A 8 8.81 -0.98 7.40
C ILE A 8 9.04 -0.99 8.91
N GLY A 9 9.09 -2.18 9.47
CA GLY A 9 9.35 -2.43 10.87
C GLY A 9 8.89 -3.81 11.25
N LYS A 10 9.36 -4.31 12.38
CA LYS A 10 8.91 -5.60 12.92
C LYS A 10 7.43 -5.51 13.28
N LYS A 11 6.81 -6.69 13.40
CA LYS A 11 5.45 -6.78 13.90
C LYS A 11 5.36 -6.13 15.27
N GLY A 12 4.32 -5.32 15.50
CA GLY A 12 4.12 -4.64 16.79
C GLY A 12 4.81 -3.28 16.94
N THR A 13 5.38 -2.71 15.87
CA THR A 13 6.04 -1.40 15.93
C THR A 13 5.11 -0.21 15.69
N GLY A 14 3.82 -0.46 15.53
CA GLY A 14 2.85 0.62 15.29
C GLY A 14 2.66 1.00 13.83
N LYS A 15 3.02 0.11 12.89
CA LYS A 15 2.89 0.39 11.45
C LYS A 15 1.44 0.64 11.05
N THR A 16 0.51 -0.20 11.51
CA THR A 16 -0.91 -0.04 11.18
C THR A 16 -1.45 1.30 11.68
N LYS A 17 -1.08 1.69 12.89
CA LYS A 17 -1.46 3.00 13.44
C LYS A 17 -0.93 4.15 12.57
N LYS A 18 0.30 4.02 12.08
CA LYS A 18 0.89 5.01 11.18
C LYS A 18 0.16 5.06 9.85
N LEU A 19 -0.20 3.90 9.30
CA LEU A 19 -0.94 3.84 8.04
C LEU A 19 -2.32 4.47 8.18
N ILE A 20 -3.01 4.22 9.28
CA ILE A 20 -4.32 4.83 9.56
C ILE A 20 -4.19 6.36 9.58
N ALA A 21 -3.18 6.88 10.26
CA ALA A 21 -2.94 8.32 10.30
C ALA A 21 -2.69 8.88 8.90
N LEU A 22 -1.86 8.21 8.11
CA LEU A 22 -1.57 8.63 6.74
C LEU A 22 -2.82 8.60 5.86
N ALA A 23 -3.65 7.56 6.00
CA ALA A 23 -4.89 7.45 5.24
C ALA A 23 -5.84 8.61 5.56
N ASN A 24 -6.02 8.91 6.84
CA ASN A 24 -6.91 10.00 7.26
C ASN A 24 -6.36 11.37 6.86
N GLU A 25 -5.05 11.56 6.91
CA GLU A 25 -4.39 12.78 6.41
C GLU A 25 -4.57 12.91 4.89
N ALA A 26 -4.41 11.81 4.16
CA ALA A 26 -4.59 11.82 2.71
C ALA A 26 -6.01 12.23 2.33
N VAL A 27 -7.02 11.69 3.03
CA VAL A 27 -8.42 12.07 2.80
C VAL A 27 -8.62 13.57 3.02
N ALA A 28 -8.03 14.13 4.07
CA ALA A 28 -8.17 15.56 4.39
C ALA A 28 -7.48 16.45 3.35
N ALA A 29 -6.37 15.99 2.78
CA ALA A 29 -5.56 16.78 1.85
C ALA A 29 -5.89 16.52 0.37
N SER A 30 -6.49 15.38 0.05
CA SER A 30 -6.73 14.97 -1.33
C SER A 30 -7.90 15.72 -1.95
N ALA A 31 -7.72 16.12 -3.21
CA ALA A 31 -8.81 16.65 -4.03
C ALA A 31 -9.58 15.50 -4.72
N GLY A 32 -9.15 14.27 -4.56
CA GLY A 32 -9.73 13.11 -5.21
C GLY A 32 -10.02 11.98 -4.25
N ASN A 33 -9.84 10.75 -4.71
CA ASN A 33 -10.18 9.55 -3.96
C ASN A 33 -8.96 8.91 -3.30
N VAL A 34 -9.16 8.43 -2.09
CA VAL A 34 -8.17 7.67 -1.33
C VAL A 34 -8.68 6.24 -1.17
N VAL A 35 -7.84 5.27 -1.47
CA VAL A 35 -8.16 3.84 -1.40
C VAL A 35 -7.25 3.17 -0.38
N VAL A 36 -7.84 2.41 0.53
CA VAL A 36 -7.11 1.63 1.52
C VAL A 36 -7.43 0.15 1.29
N ILE A 37 -6.40 -0.66 1.14
CA ILE A 37 -6.51 -2.09 0.84
C ILE A 37 -6.00 -2.87 2.05
N GLU A 38 -6.76 -3.85 2.50
CA GLU A 38 -6.35 -4.74 3.57
C GLU A 38 -6.85 -6.17 3.32
N LYS A 39 -6.28 -7.13 4.01
CA LYS A 39 -6.83 -8.47 4.05
C LYS A 39 -7.71 -8.59 5.29
N GLY A 40 -9.02 -8.64 5.09
CA GLY A 40 -9.99 -8.60 6.18
C GLY A 40 -10.64 -7.22 6.32
N ALA A 41 -11.27 -6.97 7.45
CA ALA A 41 -12.04 -5.76 7.70
C ALA A 41 -11.67 -5.09 9.03
N LYS A 42 -10.41 -5.17 9.44
CA LYS A 42 -9.97 -4.66 10.75
C LYS A 42 -9.97 -3.14 10.85
N LEU A 43 -9.80 -2.44 9.72
CA LEU A 43 -9.65 -0.99 9.69
C LEU A 43 -10.97 -0.24 9.56
N THR A 44 -12.09 -0.94 9.51
CA THR A 44 -13.42 -0.36 9.23
C THR A 44 -13.76 0.84 10.12
N TYR A 45 -13.41 0.79 11.39
CA TYR A 45 -13.75 1.87 12.34
C TYR A 45 -12.63 2.89 12.54
N ASP A 46 -11.42 2.60 12.04
CA ASP A 46 -10.26 3.47 12.26
C ASP A 46 -9.98 4.39 11.09
N VAL A 47 -10.35 3.96 9.87
CA VAL A 47 -10.18 4.74 8.65
C VAL A 47 -11.49 5.46 8.35
N THR A 48 -11.40 6.76 8.03
CA THR A 48 -12.58 7.54 7.69
C THR A 48 -13.36 6.90 6.52
N HIS A 49 -14.69 6.90 6.63
CA HIS A 49 -15.56 6.34 5.60
C HIS A 49 -15.48 7.09 4.25
N LYS A 50 -14.81 8.23 4.21
CA LYS A 50 -14.55 8.96 2.97
C LYS A 50 -13.48 8.28 2.12
N ALA A 51 -12.66 7.42 2.71
CA ALA A 51 -11.75 6.56 1.97
C ALA A 51 -12.50 5.31 1.52
N ARG A 52 -12.14 4.79 0.35
CA ARG A 52 -12.63 3.49 -0.08
C ARG A 52 -11.79 2.40 0.59
N LEU A 53 -12.40 1.64 1.49
CA LEU A 53 -11.74 0.53 2.16
C LEU A 53 -12.09 -0.77 1.45
N ILE A 54 -11.07 -1.52 1.03
CA ILE A 54 -11.25 -2.75 0.24
C ILE A 54 -10.61 -3.93 0.96
N ASP A 55 -11.40 -4.97 1.16
CA ASP A 55 -10.93 -6.25 1.69
C ASP A 55 -10.55 -7.16 0.51
N THR A 56 -9.26 -7.52 0.42
CA THR A 56 -8.76 -8.36 -0.67
C THR A 56 -9.44 -9.72 -0.74
N GLU A 57 -9.92 -10.24 0.39
CA GLU A 57 -10.59 -11.56 0.40
C GLU A 57 -11.92 -11.55 -0.33
N GLN A 58 -12.63 -10.42 -0.30
CA GLN A 58 -13.89 -10.28 -1.03
C GLN A 58 -13.70 -10.36 -2.54
N TYR A 59 -12.52 -9.98 -3.03
CA TYR A 59 -12.24 -9.91 -4.46
C TYR A 59 -11.25 -10.98 -4.91
N LEU A 60 -10.97 -11.95 -4.03
CA LEU A 60 -10.13 -13.12 -4.32
C LEU A 60 -8.71 -12.74 -4.76
N ILE A 61 -8.15 -11.70 -4.15
CA ILE A 61 -6.83 -11.19 -4.48
C ILE A 61 -5.80 -11.81 -3.55
N GLU A 62 -4.80 -12.48 -4.13
CA GLU A 62 -3.69 -13.07 -3.40
C GLU A 62 -2.43 -13.05 -4.27
N GLY A 63 -1.31 -12.65 -3.68
CA GLY A 63 -0.02 -12.61 -4.34
C GLY A 63 0.27 -11.31 -5.06
N TYR A 64 1.55 -11.12 -5.41
CA TYR A 64 2.01 -9.85 -5.97
C TYR A 64 1.41 -9.54 -7.35
N ASP A 65 1.29 -10.55 -8.21
CA ASP A 65 0.78 -10.32 -9.56
C ASP A 65 -0.69 -9.88 -9.53
N MET A 66 -1.49 -10.55 -8.71
CA MET A 66 -2.90 -10.17 -8.58
C MET A 66 -3.06 -8.80 -7.92
N LEU A 67 -2.27 -8.54 -6.87
CA LEU A 67 -2.34 -7.25 -6.18
C LEU A 67 -1.91 -6.12 -7.11
N PHE A 68 -0.85 -6.31 -7.90
CA PHE A 68 -0.43 -5.31 -8.86
C PHE A 68 -1.52 -5.04 -9.90
N GLY A 69 -2.10 -6.09 -10.47
CA GLY A 69 -3.19 -5.95 -11.44
C GLY A 69 -4.39 -5.21 -10.86
N PHE A 70 -4.71 -5.48 -9.61
CA PHE A 70 -5.81 -4.81 -8.91
C PHE A 70 -5.52 -3.31 -8.72
N ILE A 71 -4.33 -2.97 -8.23
CA ILE A 71 -3.92 -1.57 -8.04
C ILE A 71 -3.86 -0.85 -9.40
N SER A 72 -3.29 -1.51 -10.40
CA SER A 72 -3.23 -0.96 -11.76
C SER A 72 -4.63 -0.70 -12.33
N GLY A 73 -5.56 -1.63 -12.10
CA GLY A 73 -6.94 -1.47 -12.52
C GLY A 73 -7.65 -0.30 -11.84
N ILE A 74 -7.38 -0.09 -10.56
CA ILE A 74 -7.91 1.07 -9.83
C ILE A 74 -7.41 2.37 -10.48
N CYS A 75 -6.12 2.46 -10.77
CA CYS A 75 -5.53 3.63 -11.40
C CYS A 75 -6.07 3.86 -12.81
N ALA A 76 -6.21 2.77 -13.58
CA ALA A 76 -6.70 2.86 -14.96
C ALA A 76 -8.18 3.25 -15.03
N GLY A 77 -8.98 2.79 -14.07
CA GLY A 77 -10.43 3.00 -14.05
C GLY A 77 -10.87 4.29 -13.38
N ASN A 78 -9.99 5.02 -12.72
CA ASN A 78 -10.37 6.18 -11.93
C ASN A 78 -9.25 7.21 -11.88
N TYR A 79 -9.36 8.27 -12.68
CA TYR A 79 -8.38 9.35 -12.72
C TYR A 79 -8.32 10.18 -11.44
N ASP A 80 -9.34 10.08 -10.59
CA ASP A 80 -9.44 10.88 -9.37
C ASP A 80 -8.73 10.23 -8.17
N VAL A 81 -8.18 9.03 -8.32
CA VAL A 81 -7.44 8.38 -7.23
C VAL A 81 -6.11 9.10 -7.03
N THR A 82 -5.89 9.60 -5.82
CA THR A 82 -4.65 10.31 -5.46
C THR A 82 -3.72 9.48 -4.58
N ASP A 83 -4.28 8.59 -3.78
CA ASP A 83 -3.52 7.81 -2.80
C ASP A 83 -4.09 6.39 -2.68
N ILE A 84 -3.19 5.42 -2.67
CA ILE A 84 -3.51 4.02 -2.40
C ILE A 84 -2.59 3.53 -1.28
N LEU A 85 -3.18 3.00 -0.21
CA LEU A 85 -2.43 2.50 0.94
C LEU A 85 -2.78 1.03 1.16
N VAL A 86 -1.76 0.20 1.36
CA VAL A 86 -1.95 -1.25 1.52
C VAL A 86 -1.46 -1.68 2.90
N ASP A 87 -2.37 -2.16 3.74
CA ASP A 87 -2.04 -2.70 5.06
C ASP A 87 -1.58 -4.15 4.94
N SER A 88 -0.61 -4.52 5.78
CA SER A 88 -0.18 -5.90 5.94
C SER A 88 0.09 -6.60 4.59
N THR A 89 0.95 -6.00 3.78
CA THR A 89 1.23 -6.48 2.41
C THR A 89 1.63 -7.95 2.38
N PHE A 90 2.42 -8.43 3.35
CA PHE A 90 2.86 -9.84 3.37
C PHE A 90 1.74 -10.81 3.71
N LYS A 91 0.63 -10.35 4.28
CA LYS A 91 -0.55 -11.21 4.46
C LYS A 91 -1.29 -11.41 3.14
N ILE A 92 -1.27 -10.40 2.27
CA ILE A 92 -1.87 -10.49 0.93
C ILE A 92 -0.94 -11.26 -0.01
N CYS A 93 0.37 -11.08 0.17
CA CYS A 93 1.42 -11.66 -0.67
C CYS A 93 2.30 -12.58 0.19
N PRO A 94 1.91 -13.87 0.34
CA PRO A 94 2.57 -14.77 1.29
C PRO A 94 4.03 -15.10 0.99
N THR A 95 4.51 -14.88 -0.24
CA THR A 95 5.93 -15.09 -0.55
C THR A 95 6.82 -14.06 0.15
N GLY A 96 6.22 -12.98 0.68
CA GLY A 96 6.93 -12.02 1.51
C GLY A 96 8.05 -11.29 0.76
N VAL A 97 9.26 -11.41 1.28
CA VAL A 97 10.43 -10.77 0.67
C VAL A 97 10.70 -11.27 -0.75
N ASP A 98 10.34 -12.53 -1.04
CA ASP A 98 10.46 -13.07 -2.39
C ASP A 98 9.41 -12.42 -3.29
N GLY A 99 9.86 -11.61 -4.22
CA GLY A 99 9.01 -10.89 -5.17
C GLY A 99 8.77 -9.42 -4.80
N VAL A 100 9.11 -8.98 -3.59
CA VAL A 100 8.82 -7.60 -3.16
C VAL A 100 9.59 -6.57 -3.99
N GLU A 101 10.81 -6.87 -4.42
CA GLU A 101 11.60 -5.95 -5.23
C GLU A 101 10.95 -5.65 -6.57
N THR A 102 10.58 -6.70 -7.30
CA THR A 102 9.92 -6.55 -8.61
C THR A 102 8.60 -5.82 -8.45
N PHE A 103 7.82 -6.19 -7.45
CA PHE A 103 6.54 -5.55 -7.17
C PHE A 103 6.70 -4.05 -6.88
N THR A 104 7.66 -3.70 -6.04
CA THR A 104 7.92 -2.30 -5.69
C THR A 104 8.33 -1.48 -6.93
N LYS A 105 9.22 -2.03 -7.77
CA LYS A 105 9.66 -1.34 -8.99
C LYS A 105 8.51 -1.12 -9.97
N LYS A 106 7.65 -2.11 -10.13
CA LYS A 106 6.46 -1.98 -10.98
C LYS A 106 5.50 -0.92 -10.42
N LEU A 107 5.34 -0.87 -9.10
CA LEU A 107 4.52 0.17 -8.48
C LEU A 107 5.11 1.57 -8.66
N GLN A 108 6.43 1.70 -8.67
CA GLN A 108 7.08 2.99 -8.93
C GLN A 108 6.74 3.50 -10.34
N GLU A 109 6.78 2.62 -11.33
CA GLU A 109 6.39 2.97 -12.70
C GLU A 109 4.91 3.35 -12.77
N LEU A 110 4.04 2.57 -12.15
CA LEU A 110 2.61 2.84 -12.13
C LEU A 110 2.30 4.15 -11.44
N SER A 111 2.93 4.39 -10.31
CA SER A 111 2.74 5.60 -9.51
C SER A 111 3.08 6.86 -10.31
N GLU A 112 4.19 6.84 -11.04
CA GLU A 112 4.56 7.96 -11.90
C GLU A 112 3.57 8.16 -13.04
N ALA A 113 3.20 7.07 -13.72
CA ALA A 113 2.32 7.14 -14.87
C ALA A 113 0.91 7.63 -14.50
N SER A 114 0.43 7.29 -13.31
CA SER A 114 -0.93 7.62 -12.86
C SER A 114 -0.98 8.80 -11.90
N SER A 115 0.16 9.37 -11.51
CA SER A 115 0.26 10.45 -10.51
C SER A 115 -0.45 10.08 -9.20
N THR A 116 -0.24 8.84 -8.75
CA THR A 116 -0.88 8.31 -7.54
C THR A 116 0.18 7.94 -6.50
N ASN A 117 0.02 8.43 -5.28
CA ASN A 117 0.88 8.03 -4.17
C ASN A 117 0.48 6.63 -3.69
N ILE A 118 1.47 5.78 -3.47
CA ILE A 118 1.25 4.39 -3.02
C ILE A 118 2.09 4.12 -1.78
N VAL A 119 1.43 3.67 -0.71
CA VAL A 119 2.08 3.32 0.56
C VAL A 119 1.83 1.84 0.84
N LEU A 120 2.90 1.09 1.07
CA LEU A 120 2.83 -0.31 1.46
C LEU A 120 3.31 -0.48 2.90
N LEU A 121 2.56 -1.25 3.68
CA LEU A 121 2.97 -1.65 5.01
C LEU A 121 3.68 -3.00 4.92
N ILE A 122 4.95 -3.03 5.34
CA ILE A 122 5.81 -4.22 5.21
C ILE A 122 6.34 -4.62 6.59
N SER A 123 5.99 -5.83 7.05
CA SER A 123 6.46 -6.36 8.32
C SER A 123 7.84 -7.02 8.13
N ALA A 124 8.85 -6.20 7.92
CA ALA A 124 10.24 -6.61 7.78
C ALA A 124 11.16 -5.47 8.21
N GLU A 125 12.38 -5.81 8.60
CA GLU A 125 13.41 -4.82 8.84
C GLU A 125 14.15 -4.51 7.54
N GLU A 126 14.80 -3.37 7.48
CA GLU A 126 15.57 -2.94 6.32
C GLU A 126 16.58 -4.00 5.87
N SER A 127 17.24 -4.65 6.83
CA SER A 127 18.25 -5.68 6.54
C SER A 127 17.67 -6.91 5.83
N GLU A 128 16.38 -7.14 5.92
CA GLU A 128 15.71 -8.26 5.26
C GLU A 128 15.28 -7.94 3.83
N LEU A 129 15.34 -6.68 3.44
CA LEU A 129 14.83 -6.20 2.16
C LEU A 129 15.99 -5.96 1.18
N PRO A 130 15.74 -6.07 -0.14
CA PRO A 130 16.75 -5.76 -1.14
C PRO A 130 17.23 -4.31 -1.04
N GLU A 131 18.55 -4.09 -1.16
CA GLU A 131 19.12 -2.74 -1.12
C GLU A 131 18.51 -1.83 -2.18
N SER A 132 18.16 -2.40 -3.33
CA SER A 132 17.63 -1.63 -4.46
C SER A 132 16.35 -0.87 -4.15
N ILE A 133 15.62 -1.24 -3.09
CA ILE A 133 14.39 -0.55 -2.70
C ILE A 133 14.53 0.22 -1.38
N ASN A 134 15.74 0.29 -0.82
CA ASN A 134 15.96 1.00 0.45
C ASN A 134 15.57 2.47 0.39
N ALA A 135 15.76 3.11 -0.76
CA ALA A 135 15.46 4.53 -0.93
C ALA A 135 13.99 4.88 -0.69
N VAL A 136 13.07 3.93 -0.87
CA VAL A 136 11.64 4.15 -0.66
C VAL A 136 11.14 3.62 0.68
N CYS A 137 12.02 3.04 1.49
CA CYS A 137 11.68 2.54 2.81
C CYS A 137 11.70 3.64 3.86
N GLN A 138 10.70 3.61 4.73
CA GLN A 138 10.60 4.50 5.87
C GLN A 138 10.36 3.64 7.11
N LYS A 139 11.26 3.74 8.09
CA LYS A 139 11.13 3.00 9.35
C LYS A 139 10.04 3.60 10.23
N VAL A 140 9.31 2.73 10.86
CA VAL A 140 8.29 3.12 11.83
C VAL A 140 8.73 2.72 13.22
#